data_a6111fc1b36fdbc0c770e84c760f0183
#
_entry.id   a6111fc1b36fdbc0c770e84c760f0183
#
_cell.length_a   1.000
_cell.length_b   1.000
_cell.length_c   1.000
_cell.angle_alpha   90.00
_cell.angle_beta   90.00
_cell.angle_gamma   90.00
#
_symmetry.space_group_name_H-M   'P 1'
#
loop_
_entity.id
_entity.type
_entity.pdbx_description
1 polymer ?
#
loop_
_entity_poly.entity_id
_entity_poly.type
_entity_poly.pdbx_seq_one_letter_code
_entity_poly.pdbx_strand_id
1 'polypeptide(L)'
;MPRLLDSVAVARERWSEAPGAIEVVVVDNASTDLTAAVAEERGCRVVEVQERRIASVRNGGAAVAGGEILCFVDADSQIHPETFIAIERSLATGRVVAGSTGVWMERWSLGIALTWALFMPLVWLTRMDTGVVFCRREDFEAIGGYDERRFFGEDVQLLWDLRRIGRKGNQRLTRLRTVKALGSTRKFDLHGDWHYFSDLFGLLPKMLWSPRASSEFADKYWYGKQRTPER
;
A
#
# COMPACT_ATOMS: atom_id res chain seq x y z
N MET A 1 -10.15 -8.45 2.73
CA MET A 1 -9.26 -8.65 3.88
C MET A 1 -8.96 -10.12 4.20
N PRO A 2 -9.89 -11.10 4.29
CA PRO A 2 -9.53 -12.50 4.61
C PRO A 2 -8.39 -13.07 3.76
N ARG A 3 -8.44 -12.90 2.43
CA ARG A 3 -7.40 -13.36 1.50
C ARG A 3 -6.01 -12.76 1.76
N LEU A 4 -5.95 -11.50 2.22
CA LEU A 4 -4.70 -10.89 2.65
C LEU A 4 -4.16 -11.64 3.88
N LEU A 5 -4.98 -11.81 4.92
CA LEU A 5 -4.56 -12.47 6.15
C LEU A 5 -4.14 -13.92 5.93
N ASP A 6 -4.81 -14.64 5.01
CA ASP A 6 -4.40 -15.98 4.59
C ASP A 6 -3.00 -15.96 3.94
N SER A 7 -2.74 -15.00 3.05
CA SER A 7 -1.42 -14.86 2.42
C SER A 7 -0.33 -14.44 3.41
N VAL A 8 -0.67 -13.61 4.40
CA VAL A 8 0.24 -13.23 5.49
C VAL A 8 0.58 -14.44 6.36
N ALA A 9 -0.39 -15.29 6.69
CA ALA A 9 -0.16 -16.51 7.45
C ALA A 9 0.86 -17.41 6.74
N VAL A 10 0.67 -17.66 5.43
CA VAL A 10 1.62 -18.44 4.61
C VAL A 10 3.01 -17.80 4.59
N ALA A 11 3.09 -16.47 4.47
CA ALA A 11 4.38 -15.78 4.47
C ALA A 11 5.08 -15.83 5.84
N ARG A 12 4.32 -15.81 6.95
CA ARG A 12 4.85 -16.00 8.31
C ARG A 12 5.43 -17.40 8.51
N GLU A 13 4.77 -18.44 8.02
CA GLU A 13 5.25 -19.82 8.09
C GLU A 13 6.56 -19.99 7.30
N ARG A 14 6.71 -19.32 6.18
CA ARG A 14 7.94 -19.33 5.37
C ARG A 14 9.10 -18.59 6.03
N TRP A 15 8.79 -17.57 6.80
CA TRP A 15 9.75 -16.78 7.55
C TRP A 15 9.92 -17.39 8.96
N SER A 16 10.70 -18.48 9.10
CA SER A 16 10.70 -19.38 10.25
C SER A 16 11.71 -19.05 11.35
N GLU A 17 12.39 -17.89 11.33
CA GLU A 17 13.51 -17.62 12.25
C GLU A 17 13.11 -17.35 13.70
N ALA A 18 11.90 -16.83 13.95
CA ALA A 18 11.36 -16.69 15.32
C ALA A 18 9.82 -16.65 15.31
N PRO A 19 9.13 -17.60 15.94
CA PRO A 19 7.69 -17.53 16.12
C PRO A 19 7.30 -16.22 16.84
N GLY A 20 6.39 -15.43 16.23
CA GLY A 20 5.91 -14.18 16.81
C GLY A 20 6.68 -12.91 16.42
N ALA A 21 7.76 -12.99 15.66
CA ALA A 21 8.51 -11.84 15.21
C ALA A 21 7.80 -10.99 14.14
N ILE A 22 6.71 -11.49 13.53
CA ILE A 22 5.86 -10.71 12.60
C ILE A 22 4.54 -10.39 13.30
N GLU A 23 4.36 -9.13 13.64
CA GLU A 23 3.11 -8.57 14.12
C GLU A 23 2.23 -8.16 12.94
N VAL A 24 0.92 -8.36 13.04
CA VAL A 24 -0.06 -7.90 12.06
C VAL A 24 -0.98 -6.91 12.75
N VAL A 25 -0.94 -5.66 12.27
CA VAL A 25 -1.81 -4.58 12.72
C VAL A 25 -2.83 -4.31 11.62
N VAL A 26 -4.10 -4.50 11.93
CA VAL A 26 -5.22 -4.12 11.06
C VAL A 26 -5.78 -2.80 11.54
N VAL A 27 -5.76 -1.80 10.68
CA VAL A 27 -6.35 -0.49 11.02
C VAL A 27 -7.76 -0.45 10.45
N ASP A 28 -8.73 -0.40 11.34
CA ASP A 28 -10.13 -0.25 10.98
C ASP A 28 -10.47 1.23 10.81
N ASN A 29 -10.94 1.58 9.63
CA ASN A 29 -11.33 2.95 9.29
C ASN A 29 -12.85 3.09 9.27
N ALA A 30 -13.47 2.94 10.43
CA ALA A 30 -14.90 3.00 10.63
C ALA A 30 -15.68 2.03 9.72
N SER A 31 -15.23 0.77 9.63
CA SER A 31 -15.92 -0.28 8.88
C SER A 31 -17.28 -0.57 9.50
N THR A 32 -18.26 -0.84 8.65
CA THR A 32 -19.62 -1.19 9.08
C THR A 32 -19.91 -2.69 8.96
N ASP A 33 -18.90 -3.45 8.56
CA ASP A 33 -18.93 -4.91 8.38
C ASP A 33 -18.13 -5.62 9.49
N LEU A 34 -17.94 -6.92 9.35
CA LEU A 34 -17.21 -7.74 10.30
C LEU A 34 -15.67 -7.64 10.18
N THR A 35 -15.13 -6.58 9.57
CA THR A 35 -13.69 -6.43 9.32
C THR A 35 -12.87 -6.53 10.60
N ALA A 36 -13.21 -5.77 11.65
CA ALA A 36 -12.51 -5.79 12.93
C ALA A 36 -12.57 -7.18 13.59
N ALA A 37 -13.78 -7.77 13.69
CA ALA A 37 -13.99 -9.07 14.31
C ALA A 37 -13.19 -10.19 13.61
N VAL A 38 -13.19 -10.21 12.27
CA VAL A 38 -12.40 -11.17 11.49
C VAL A 38 -10.89 -10.99 11.70
N ALA A 39 -10.42 -9.77 11.90
CA ALA A 39 -9.00 -9.51 12.18
C ALA A 39 -8.62 -10.02 13.59
N GLU A 40 -9.42 -9.73 14.61
CA GLU A 40 -9.22 -10.17 15.99
C GLU A 40 -9.23 -11.69 16.10
N GLU A 41 -10.20 -12.37 15.47
CA GLU A 41 -10.30 -13.84 15.41
C GLU A 41 -9.03 -14.49 14.84
N ARG A 42 -8.34 -13.79 13.95
CA ARG A 42 -7.07 -14.24 13.35
C ARG A 42 -5.83 -13.79 14.13
N GLY A 43 -6.01 -13.26 15.35
CA GLY A 43 -4.92 -12.83 16.22
C GLY A 43 -4.20 -11.57 15.75
N CYS A 44 -4.85 -10.74 14.94
CA CYS A 44 -4.31 -9.44 14.56
C CYS A 44 -4.59 -8.42 15.66
N ARG A 45 -3.68 -7.47 15.84
CA ARG A 45 -3.96 -6.26 16.61
C ARG A 45 -4.85 -5.34 15.79
N VAL A 46 -6.00 -4.95 16.33
CA VAL A 46 -6.92 -4.02 15.67
C VAL A 46 -6.80 -2.64 16.29
N VAL A 47 -6.76 -1.61 15.45
CA VAL A 47 -6.74 -0.20 15.84
C VAL A 47 -7.76 0.55 15.02
N GLU A 48 -8.57 1.37 15.67
CA GLU A 48 -9.57 2.20 15.01
C GLU A 48 -9.01 3.60 14.70
N VAL A 49 -9.19 4.05 13.46
CA VAL A 49 -8.85 5.41 13.00
C VAL A 49 -10.08 6.02 12.32
N GLN A 50 -10.57 7.14 12.85
CA GLN A 50 -11.79 7.79 12.35
C GLN A 50 -11.56 8.65 11.11
N GLU A 51 -10.36 9.19 10.94
CA GLU A 51 -10.01 10.02 9.80
C GLU A 51 -10.04 9.22 8.50
N ARG A 52 -10.92 9.63 7.59
CA ARG A 52 -11.06 9.02 6.26
C ARG A 52 -9.94 9.45 5.31
N ARG A 53 -8.71 9.08 5.66
CA ARG A 53 -7.49 9.33 4.86
C ARG A 53 -6.57 8.13 4.96
N ILE A 54 -6.14 7.61 3.83
CA ILE A 54 -5.22 6.45 3.78
C ILE A 54 -3.95 6.74 4.57
N ALA A 55 -3.40 7.95 4.47
CA ALA A 55 -2.22 8.38 5.21
C ALA A 55 -2.43 8.29 6.73
N SER A 56 -3.55 8.81 7.27
CA SER A 56 -3.87 8.74 8.70
C SER A 56 -4.06 7.29 9.18
N VAL A 57 -4.72 6.47 8.36
CA VAL A 57 -4.90 5.03 8.63
C VAL A 57 -3.53 4.34 8.75
N ARG A 58 -2.61 4.56 7.80
CA ARG A 58 -1.28 3.97 7.83
C ARG A 58 -0.41 4.48 8.97
N ASN A 59 -0.49 5.77 9.29
CA ASN A 59 0.18 6.36 10.45
C ASN A 59 -0.35 5.77 11.77
N GLY A 60 -1.66 5.62 11.91
CA GLY A 60 -2.29 5.00 13.09
C GLY A 60 -1.80 3.56 13.31
N GLY A 61 -1.68 2.78 12.25
CA GLY A 61 -1.09 1.44 12.32
C GLY A 61 0.39 1.45 12.72
N ALA A 62 1.18 2.34 12.12
CA ALA A 62 2.60 2.46 12.42
C ALA A 62 2.85 2.90 13.87
N ALA A 63 2.00 3.78 14.43
CA ALA A 63 2.13 4.28 15.79
C ALA A 63 2.03 3.19 16.86
N VAL A 64 1.27 2.13 16.61
CA VAL A 64 1.08 1.03 17.57
C VAL A 64 1.90 -0.21 17.24
N ALA A 65 2.42 -0.33 16.03
CA ALA A 65 3.24 -1.46 15.63
C ALA A 65 4.55 -1.49 16.45
N GLY A 66 5.02 -2.66 16.87
CA GLY A 66 6.23 -2.87 17.69
C GLY A 66 7.49 -3.21 16.87
N GLY A 67 7.33 -3.64 15.61
CA GLY A 67 8.44 -4.14 14.78
C GLY A 67 9.43 -3.07 14.34
N GLU A 68 10.69 -3.44 14.12
CA GLU A 68 11.74 -2.56 13.58
C GLU A 68 11.56 -2.26 12.09
N ILE A 69 10.89 -3.13 11.37
CA ILE A 69 10.55 -2.97 9.96
C ILE A 69 9.04 -2.78 9.84
N LEU A 70 8.63 -1.71 9.18
CA LEU A 70 7.24 -1.43 8.85
C LEU A 70 6.95 -1.89 7.42
N CYS A 71 5.82 -2.60 7.26
CA CYS A 71 5.31 -3.05 5.97
C CYS A 71 3.85 -2.60 5.83
N PHE A 72 3.55 -1.82 4.80
CA PHE A 72 2.21 -1.32 4.51
C PHE A 72 1.63 -2.06 3.31
N VAL A 73 0.42 -2.57 3.46
CA VAL A 73 -0.28 -3.32 2.40
C VAL A 73 -1.78 -3.03 2.44
N ASP A 74 -2.40 -2.93 1.29
CA ASP A 74 -3.85 -2.71 1.18
C ASP A 74 -4.63 -3.99 1.50
N ALA A 75 -5.75 -3.84 2.22
CA ALA A 75 -6.56 -4.96 2.73
C ALA A 75 -7.18 -5.85 1.64
N ASP A 76 -7.22 -5.41 0.39
CA ASP A 76 -7.72 -6.16 -0.76
C ASP A 76 -6.62 -6.79 -1.63
N SER A 77 -5.36 -6.66 -1.21
CA SER A 77 -4.20 -7.32 -1.84
C SER A 77 -3.89 -8.67 -1.20
N GLN A 78 -2.97 -9.43 -1.81
CA GLN A 78 -2.33 -10.61 -1.22
C GLN A 78 -0.82 -10.46 -1.37
N ILE A 79 -0.06 -10.94 -0.38
CA ILE A 79 1.40 -10.88 -0.43
C ILE A 79 1.99 -12.21 -0.92
N HIS A 80 3.20 -12.15 -1.45
CA HIS A 80 3.92 -13.34 -1.87
C HIS A 80 4.47 -14.11 -0.64
N PRO A 81 4.52 -15.45 -0.65
CA PRO A 81 5.02 -16.23 0.50
C PRO A 81 6.43 -15.86 0.98
N GLU A 82 7.28 -15.37 0.09
CA GLU A 82 8.66 -14.97 0.43
C GLU A 82 8.82 -13.46 0.68
N THR A 83 7.73 -12.72 0.85
CA THR A 83 7.76 -11.26 0.99
C THR A 83 8.64 -10.82 2.16
N PHE A 84 8.46 -11.38 3.35
CA PHE A 84 9.21 -10.96 4.53
C PHE A 84 10.70 -11.29 4.43
N ILE A 85 11.05 -12.47 3.90
CA ILE A 85 12.44 -12.89 3.65
C ILE A 85 13.12 -11.93 2.67
N ALA A 86 12.44 -11.56 1.60
CA ALA A 86 13.00 -10.66 0.58
C ALA A 86 13.18 -9.23 1.12
N ILE A 87 12.25 -8.74 1.95
CA ILE A 87 12.34 -7.44 2.61
C ILE A 87 13.55 -7.41 3.55
N GLU A 88 13.65 -8.37 4.46
CA GLU A 88 14.72 -8.48 5.43
C GLU A 88 16.09 -8.54 4.73
N ARG A 89 16.28 -9.46 3.79
CA ARG A 89 17.52 -9.56 2.99
C ARG A 89 17.88 -8.25 2.30
N SER A 90 16.89 -7.55 1.78
CA SER A 90 17.10 -6.27 1.11
C SER A 90 17.62 -5.20 2.07
N LEU A 91 16.98 -5.06 3.24
CA LEU A 91 17.35 -4.07 4.27
C LEU A 91 18.67 -4.44 4.97
N ALA A 92 18.95 -5.73 5.16
CA ALA A 92 20.20 -6.22 5.77
C ALA A 92 21.44 -5.83 4.97
N THR A 93 21.32 -5.51 3.68
CA THR A 93 22.46 -5.02 2.88
C THR A 93 23.02 -3.68 3.37
N GLY A 94 22.30 -2.93 4.18
CA GLY A 94 22.63 -1.56 4.59
C GLY A 94 22.57 -0.51 3.46
N ARG A 95 22.32 -0.94 2.22
CA ARG A 95 22.30 -0.07 1.02
C ARG A 95 20.89 0.37 0.61
N VAL A 96 19.88 -0.12 1.31
CA VAL A 96 18.46 0.13 1.03
C VAL A 96 17.84 0.84 2.21
N VAL A 97 17.23 2.01 1.97
CA VAL A 97 16.45 2.77 2.95
C VAL A 97 15.01 2.30 2.99
N ALA A 98 14.42 2.03 1.83
CA ALA A 98 13.03 1.63 1.68
C ALA A 98 12.81 0.94 0.33
N GLY A 99 11.64 0.36 0.15
CA GLY A 99 11.27 -0.23 -1.13
C GLY A 99 9.82 -0.64 -1.22
N SER A 100 9.51 -1.30 -2.33
CA SER A 100 8.22 -1.89 -2.59
C SER A 100 8.34 -3.19 -3.37
N THR A 101 7.31 -4.03 -3.29
CA THR A 101 7.27 -5.30 -4.04
C THR A 101 6.80 -5.14 -5.47
N GLY A 102 6.05 -4.06 -5.75
CA GLY A 102 5.26 -3.97 -6.97
C GLY A 102 4.01 -4.83 -6.90
N VAL A 103 3.13 -4.64 -7.88
CA VAL A 103 1.82 -5.31 -7.96
C VAL A 103 1.74 -6.13 -9.23
N TRP A 104 1.11 -7.30 -9.12
CA TRP A 104 0.57 -8.08 -10.22
C TRP A 104 -0.95 -8.10 -10.11
N MET A 105 -1.66 -7.96 -11.21
CA MET A 105 -3.13 -7.91 -11.17
C MET A 105 -3.74 -9.31 -11.16
N GLU A 106 -4.85 -9.52 -10.43
CA GLU A 106 -5.56 -10.80 -10.37
C GLU A 106 -6.06 -11.26 -11.74
N ARG A 107 -6.48 -10.32 -12.58
CA ARG A 107 -6.83 -10.58 -13.97
C ARG A 107 -6.21 -9.55 -14.90
N TRP A 108 -6.13 -9.88 -16.16
CA TRP A 108 -5.65 -8.99 -17.21
C TRP A 108 -6.71 -8.77 -18.28
N SER A 109 -6.82 -7.54 -18.71
CA SER A 109 -7.55 -7.11 -19.88
C SER A 109 -6.70 -6.12 -20.67
N LEU A 110 -7.13 -5.78 -21.89
CA LEU A 110 -6.41 -4.78 -22.69
C LEU A 110 -6.34 -3.42 -21.98
N GLY A 111 -7.43 -2.97 -21.34
CA GLY A 111 -7.45 -1.72 -20.58
C GLY A 111 -6.50 -1.73 -19.38
N ILE A 112 -6.48 -2.81 -18.60
CA ILE A 112 -5.55 -2.99 -17.47
C ILE A 112 -4.10 -3.03 -17.96
N ALA A 113 -3.81 -3.78 -19.03
CA ALA A 113 -2.46 -3.91 -19.58
C ALA A 113 -1.92 -2.56 -20.11
N LEU A 114 -2.74 -1.79 -20.79
CA LEU A 114 -2.37 -0.46 -21.26
C LEU A 114 -2.18 0.53 -20.11
N THR A 115 -3.06 0.51 -19.11
CA THR A 115 -2.89 1.31 -17.89
C THR A 115 -1.56 0.98 -17.22
N TRP A 116 -1.26 -0.30 -17.04
CA TRP A 116 -0.01 -0.76 -16.46
C TRP A 116 1.20 -0.31 -17.29
N ALA A 117 1.14 -0.46 -18.62
CA ALA A 117 2.21 -0.05 -19.52
C ALA A 117 2.47 1.47 -19.49
N LEU A 118 1.43 2.28 -19.29
CA LEU A 118 1.54 3.73 -19.17
C LEU A 118 2.34 4.17 -17.93
N PHE A 119 2.10 3.50 -16.78
CA PHE A 119 2.77 3.85 -15.53
C PHE A 119 4.14 3.20 -15.35
N MET A 120 4.40 2.05 -16.00
CA MET A 120 5.64 1.30 -15.83
C MET A 120 6.94 2.06 -16.09
N PRO A 121 7.06 2.90 -17.14
CA PRO A 121 8.28 3.68 -17.36
C PRO A 121 8.60 4.61 -16.19
N LEU A 122 7.58 5.24 -15.59
CA LEU A 122 7.75 6.10 -14.42
C LEU A 122 8.21 5.30 -13.19
N VAL A 123 7.58 4.15 -12.94
CA VAL A 123 7.98 3.23 -11.86
C VAL A 123 9.42 2.76 -12.02
N TRP A 124 9.84 2.46 -13.25
CA TRP A 124 11.22 2.04 -13.51
C TRP A 124 12.23 3.16 -13.27
N LEU A 125 11.91 4.38 -13.69
CA LEU A 125 12.78 5.54 -13.54
C LEU A 125 12.91 5.95 -12.08
N THR A 126 11.81 5.99 -11.36
CA THR A 126 11.75 6.47 -9.97
C THR A 126 12.08 5.39 -8.94
N ARG A 127 11.84 4.11 -9.26
CA ARG A 127 11.80 2.94 -8.37
C ARG A 127 10.72 3.05 -7.29
N MET A 128 9.76 3.91 -7.51
CA MET A 128 8.59 4.08 -6.63
C MET A 128 7.46 3.24 -7.19
N ASP A 129 7.21 2.11 -6.56
CA ASP A 129 6.16 1.16 -6.90
C ASP A 129 5.22 1.02 -5.70
N THR A 130 4.12 0.34 -5.89
CA THR A 130 3.11 0.03 -4.87
C THR A 130 3.20 -1.44 -4.45
N GLY A 131 2.13 -1.99 -3.91
CA GLY A 131 2.08 -3.33 -3.36
C GLY A 131 2.39 -3.32 -1.87
N VAL A 132 3.39 -4.08 -1.42
CA VAL A 132 3.90 -3.94 -0.05
C VAL A 132 4.98 -2.88 -0.06
N VAL A 133 4.72 -1.74 0.59
CA VAL A 133 5.71 -0.68 0.82
C VAL A 133 6.37 -0.94 2.17
N PHE A 134 7.71 -0.85 2.23
CA PHE A 134 8.44 -1.18 3.45
C PHE A 134 9.62 -0.24 3.70
N CYS A 135 9.91 -0.01 4.98
CA CYS A 135 11.08 0.74 5.45
C CYS A 135 11.42 0.35 6.89
N ARG A 136 12.54 0.84 7.41
CA ARG A 136 12.79 0.77 8.86
C ARG A 136 11.89 1.77 9.59
N ARG A 137 11.51 1.42 10.81
CA ARG A 137 10.75 2.31 11.70
C ARG A 137 11.49 3.62 11.93
N GLU A 138 12.78 3.57 12.24
CA GLU A 138 13.62 4.76 12.48
C GLU A 138 13.59 5.74 11.29
N ASP A 139 13.65 5.22 10.06
CA ASP A 139 13.58 6.03 8.85
C ASP A 139 12.18 6.63 8.64
N PHE A 140 11.12 5.85 8.95
CA PHE A 140 9.74 6.31 8.89
C PHE A 140 9.48 7.45 9.88
N GLU A 141 9.94 7.30 11.12
CA GLU A 141 9.81 8.31 12.18
C GLU A 141 10.63 9.56 11.85
N ALA A 142 11.84 9.39 11.30
CA ALA A 142 12.71 10.50 10.91
C ALA A 142 12.11 11.42 9.83
N ILE A 143 11.20 10.91 9.00
CA ILE A 143 10.49 11.74 8.01
C ILE A 143 9.12 12.23 8.50
N GLY A 144 8.68 11.80 9.69
CA GLY A 144 7.37 12.13 10.27
C GLY A 144 6.21 11.31 9.71
N GLY A 145 6.48 10.14 9.11
CA GLY A 145 5.47 9.24 8.56
C GLY A 145 4.85 9.70 7.25
N TYR A 146 3.63 9.25 6.97
CA TYR A 146 2.85 9.70 5.82
C TYR A 146 2.32 11.12 6.01
N ASP A 147 2.38 11.95 4.96
CA ASP A 147 1.80 13.31 4.95
C ASP A 147 0.27 13.24 4.87
N GLU A 148 -0.40 13.42 6.00
CA GLU A 148 -1.86 13.33 6.13
C GLU A 148 -2.63 14.45 5.42
N ARG A 149 -1.94 15.49 4.97
CA ARG A 149 -2.55 16.55 4.15
C ARG A 149 -2.83 16.11 2.72
N ARG A 150 -2.21 15.00 2.29
CA ARG A 150 -2.38 14.45 0.95
C ARG A 150 -3.58 13.52 0.85
N PHE A 151 -4.30 13.67 -0.23
CA PHE A 151 -5.44 12.82 -0.57
C PHE A 151 -5.09 11.75 -1.62
N PHE A 152 -3.93 11.86 -2.25
CA PHE A 152 -3.51 10.99 -3.34
C PHE A 152 -1.98 10.90 -3.43
N GLY A 153 -1.48 9.71 -3.79
CA GLY A 153 -0.04 9.48 -4.02
C GLY A 153 0.81 9.50 -2.74
N GLU A 154 0.21 9.17 -1.60
CA GLU A 154 0.86 9.13 -0.30
C GLU A 154 2.07 8.18 -0.27
N ASP A 155 1.98 7.01 -0.93
CA ASP A 155 3.10 6.06 -1.03
C ASP A 155 4.27 6.62 -1.84
N VAL A 156 3.98 7.33 -2.92
CA VAL A 156 5.02 7.97 -3.74
C VAL A 156 5.71 9.06 -2.94
N GLN A 157 4.96 9.84 -2.17
CA GLN A 157 5.54 10.89 -1.31
C GLN A 157 6.41 10.27 -0.20
N LEU A 158 5.90 9.24 0.48
CA LEU A 158 6.67 8.53 1.51
C LEU A 158 8.00 8.03 0.93
N LEU A 159 7.95 7.32 -0.20
CA LEU A 159 9.17 6.81 -0.84
C LEU A 159 10.11 7.93 -1.30
N TRP A 160 9.56 9.08 -1.71
CA TRP A 160 10.37 10.25 -2.07
C TRP A 160 11.12 10.81 -0.86
N ASP A 161 10.43 10.96 0.28
CA ASP A 161 11.03 11.47 1.51
C ASP A 161 12.07 10.51 2.08
N LEU A 162 11.77 9.21 2.10
CA LEU A 162 12.73 8.15 2.45
C LEU A 162 13.95 8.15 1.53
N ARG A 163 13.76 8.31 0.22
CA ARG A 163 14.87 8.46 -0.73
C ARG A 163 15.74 9.67 -0.41
N ARG A 164 15.15 10.79 0.02
CA ARG A 164 15.87 12.01 0.35
C ARG A 164 16.78 11.83 1.56
N ILE A 165 16.29 11.17 2.62
CA ILE A 165 17.13 10.87 3.79
C ILE A 165 18.17 9.79 3.46
N GLY A 166 17.78 8.71 2.77
CA GLY A 166 18.66 7.61 2.41
C GLY A 166 19.87 8.05 1.56
N ARG A 167 19.72 9.07 0.69
CA ARG A 167 20.84 9.62 -0.08
C ARG A 167 21.96 10.16 0.79
N LYS A 168 21.66 10.66 1.99
CA LYS A 168 22.69 11.14 2.94
C LYS A 168 23.53 9.99 3.49
N GLY A 169 22.94 8.79 3.61
CA GLY A 169 23.60 7.54 4.02
C GLY A 169 24.07 6.67 2.87
N ASN A 170 24.12 7.18 1.64
CA ASN A 170 24.44 6.40 0.42
C ASN A 170 23.52 5.20 0.20
N GLN A 171 22.27 5.31 0.67
CA GLN A 171 21.23 4.31 0.51
C GLN A 171 20.30 4.66 -0.66
N ARG A 172 19.57 3.68 -1.17
CA ARG A 172 18.67 3.82 -2.31
C ARG A 172 17.33 3.14 -2.07
N LEU A 173 16.33 3.51 -2.85
CA LEU A 173 15.11 2.73 -2.96
C LEU A 173 15.37 1.43 -3.72
N THR A 174 14.64 0.38 -3.34
CA THR A 174 14.66 -0.90 -4.05
C THR A 174 13.27 -1.29 -4.51
N ARG A 175 13.21 -2.15 -5.51
CA ARG A 175 12.01 -2.80 -5.99
C ARG A 175 12.24 -4.30 -5.99
N LEU A 176 11.46 -5.02 -5.19
CA LEU A 176 11.53 -6.47 -5.07
C LEU A 176 10.70 -7.13 -6.19
N ARG A 177 11.37 -7.48 -7.31
CA ARG A 177 10.67 -7.93 -8.52
C ARG A 177 10.13 -9.36 -8.45
N THR A 178 10.68 -10.18 -7.56
CA THR A 178 10.36 -11.62 -7.44
C THR A 178 9.19 -11.90 -6.51
N VAL A 179 8.85 -10.96 -5.62
CA VAL A 179 7.84 -11.13 -4.57
C VAL A 179 6.71 -10.11 -4.71
N LYS A 180 6.12 -10.02 -5.89
CA LYS A 180 5.05 -9.07 -6.16
C LYS A 180 3.80 -9.37 -5.34
N ALA A 181 3.15 -8.32 -4.86
CA ALA A 181 1.80 -8.43 -4.31
C ALA A 181 0.79 -8.71 -5.43
N LEU A 182 -0.25 -9.47 -5.13
CA LEU A 182 -1.39 -9.66 -6.03
C LEU A 182 -2.47 -8.63 -5.67
N GLY A 183 -2.66 -7.65 -6.55
CA GLY A 183 -3.63 -6.57 -6.37
C GLY A 183 -5.00 -6.93 -6.88
N SER A 184 -6.02 -6.54 -6.14
CA SER A 184 -7.43 -6.74 -6.51
C SER A 184 -7.81 -5.92 -7.73
N THR A 185 -8.56 -6.54 -8.65
CA THR A 185 -9.16 -5.86 -9.81
C THR A 185 -10.57 -5.33 -9.55
N ARG A 186 -11.03 -5.38 -8.30
CA ARG A 186 -12.40 -4.97 -7.91
C ARG A 186 -12.79 -3.58 -8.44
N LYS A 187 -11.87 -2.62 -8.43
CA LYS A 187 -12.13 -1.27 -8.96
C LYS A 187 -12.35 -1.27 -10.46
N PHE A 188 -11.61 -2.10 -11.21
CA PHE A 188 -11.82 -2.29 -12.64
C PHE A 188 -13.16 -2.97 -12.92
N ASP A 189 -13.58 -3.91 -12.05
CA ASP A 189 -14.86 -4.59 -12.19
C ASP A 189 -16.04 -3.65 -11.93
N LEU A 190 -15.90 -2.68 -11.01
CA LEU A 190 -16.94 -1.70 -10.66
C LEU A 190 -17.02 -0.53 -11.65
N HIS A 191 -15.89 -0.05 -12.15
CA HIS A 191 -15.83 1.19 -12.96
C HIS A 191 -15.50 0.94 -14.43
N GLY A 192 -15.22 -0.32 -14.80
CA GLY A 192 -14.78 -0.72 -16.13
C GLY A 192 -13.26 -0.61 -16.31
N ASP A 193 -12.71 -1.42 -17.22
CA ASP A 193 -11.27 -1.57 -17.40
C ASP A 193 -10.57 -0.31 -17.94
N TRP A 194 -11.34 0.63 -18.47
CA TRP A 194 -10.84 1.87 -19.07
C TRP A 194 -10.95 3.09 -18.16
N HIS A 195 -11.48 2.95 -16.94
CA HIS A 195 -11.78 4.09 -16.07
C HIS A 195 -10.55 4.95 -15.75
N TYR A 196 -9.36 4.35 -15.57
CA TYR A 196 -8.13 5.11 -15.33
C TYR A 196 -7.76 6.02 -16.52
N PHE A 197 -8.04 5.59 -17.75
CA PHE A 197 -7.83 6.46 -18.92
C PHE A 197 -8.81 7.61 -18.94
N SER A 198 -10.10 7.35 -18.74
CA SER A 198 -11.12 8.41 -18.69
C SER A 198 -10.86 9.40 -17.56
N ASP A 199 -10.48 8.89 -16.39
CA ASP A 199 -10.16 9.72 -15.23
C ASP A 199 -8.87 10.51 -15.43
N LEU A 200 -7.84 9.91 -16.01
CA LEU A 200 -6.58 10.59 -16.30
C LEU A 200 -6.79 11.79 -17.24
N PHE A 201 -7.53 11.60 -18.33
CA PHE A 201 -7.80 12.68 -19.29
C PHE A 201 -8.79 13.73 -18.78
N GLY A 202 -9.76 13.33 -17.95
CA GLY A 202 -10.76 14.23 -17.38
C GLY A 202 -10.31 15.01 -16.14
N LEU A 203 -9.39 14.44 -15.36
CA LEU A 203 -9.00 14.95 -14.04
C LEU A 203 -7.63 15.60 -14.01
N LEU A 204 -6.66 15.15 -14.82
CA LEU A 204 -5.31 15.75 -14.86
C LEU A 204 -5.36 17.29 -15.01
N PRO A 205 -6.14 17.86 -15.92
CA PRO A 205 -6.23 19.32 -16.03
C PRO A 205 -6.81 19.96 -14.75
N LYS A 206 -7.81 19.33 -14.13
CA LYS A 206 -8.47 19.85 -12.93
C LYS A 206 -7.60 19.73 -11.69
N MET A 207 -6.83 18.64 -11.55
CA MET A 207 -5.91 18.43 -10.44
C MET A 207 -4.71 19.39 -10.46
N LEU A 208 -4.26 19.79 -11.66
CA LEU A 208 -3.20 20.78 -11.80
C LEU A 208 -3.61 22.20 -11.39
N TRP A 209 -4.93 22.48 -11.39
CA TRP A 209 -5.45 23.84 -11.20
C TRP A 209 -6.21 24.03 -9.88
N SER A 210 -6.58 22.97 -9.16
CA SER A 210 -7.34 23.08 -7.90
C SER A 210 -7.07 21.95 -6.89
N PRO A 211 -6.52 22.26 -5.71
CA PRO A 211 -6.39 21.30 -4.61
C PRO A 211 -7.75 20.73 -4.13
N ARG A 212 -8.83 21.52 -4.25
CA ARG A 212 -10.19 21.08 -3.88
C ARG A 212 -10.72 19.98 -4.80
N ALA A 213 -10.41 20.05 -6.10
CA ALA A 213 -10.82 19.02 -7.05
C ALA A 213 -10.15 17.66 -6.74
N SER A 214 -8.95 17.67 -6.17
CA SER A 214 -8.23 16.47 -5.75
C SER A 214 -8.88 15.83 -4.52
N SER A 215 -9.37 16.61 -3.55
CA SER A 215 -10.05 16.09 -2.37
C SER A 215 -11.44 15.51 -2.70
N GLU A 216 -12.23 16.22 -3.49
CA GLU A 216 -13.56 15.76 -3.94
C GLU A 216 -13.47 14.46 -4.76
N PHE A 217 -12.44 14.33 -5.59
CA PHE A 217 -12.19 13.10 -6.33
C PHE A 217 -11.81 11.95 -5.41
N ALA A 218 -10.88 12.18 -4.47
CA ALA A 218 -10.45 11.18 -3.51
C ALA A 218 -11.64 10.69 -2.65
N ASP A 219 -12.48 11.60 -2.16
CA ASP A 219 -13.67 11.26 -1.40
C ASP A 219 -14.67 10.43 -2.21
N LYS A 220 -14.91 10.81 -3.45
CA LYS A 220 -15.81 10.06 -4.34
C LYS A 220 -15.26 8.71 -4.73
N TYR A 221 -13.95 8.61 -4.99
CA TYR A 221 -13.30 7.42 -5.54
C TYR A 221 -12.98 6.38 -4.45
N TRP A 222 -12.55 6.83 -3.25
CA TRP A 222 -12.15 5.94 -2.17
C TRP A 222 -13.27 5.71 -1.15
N TYR A 223 -14.10 6.73 -0.89
CA TYR A 223 -15.10 6.74 0.19
C TYR A 223 -16.54 6.92 -0.31
N GLY A 224 -16.77 7.06 -1.63
CA GLY A 224 -18.10 7.08 -2.23
C GLY A 224 -18.87 5.82 -1.84
N LYS A 225 -20.17 5.98 -1.49
CA LYS A 225 -21.05 4.87 -1.11
C LYS A 225 -20.92 3.74 -2.13
N GLN A 226 -20.39 2.61 -1.70
CA GLN A 226 -20.47 1.36 -2.46
C GLN A 226 -21.97 1.06 -2.60
N ARG A 227 -22.53 1.27 -3.78
CA ARG A 227 -23.83 0.72 -4.12
C ARG A 227 -23.65 -0.80 -4.11
N THR A 228 -24.14 -1.44 -3.06
CA THR A 228 -24.40 -2.88 -3.09
C THR A 228 -25.35 -3.10 -4.26
N PRO A 229 -25.06 -3.99 -5.23
CA PRO A 229 -26.06 -4.39 -6.19
C PRO A 229 -27.14 -5.11 -5.40
N GLU A 230 -28.34 -4.52 -5.33
CA GLU A 230 -29.53 -5.24 -4.93
C GLU A 230 -29.70 -6.41 -5.92
N ARG A 231 -29.83 -7.59 -5.36
CA ARG A 231 -30.19 -8.81 -6.09
C ARG A 231 -31.64 -8.76 -6.54
#